data_c40f7d69b7ea779b35c4b1c1af0d9366
#
_entry.id   c40f7d69b7ea779b35c4b1c1af0d9366
#
_cell.length_a   1.000
_cell.length_b   1.000
_cell.length_c   1.000
_cell.angle_alpha   90.00
_cell.angle_beta   90.00
_cell.angle_gamma   90.00
#
_symmetry.space_group_name_H-M   'P 1'
#
loop_
_entity.id
_entity.type
_entity.pdbx_description
1 polymer ?
#
loop_
_entity_poly.entity_id
_entity_poly.type
_entity_poly.pdbx_seq_one_letter_code
_entity_poly.pdbx_strand_id
1 'polypeptide(L)'
;MAKRSEPIRKSVKEILDDLVAGHQEAAYGGPEAALKYLRRTFENQGSLPNAVKAVAHDLMADAQAQAGDWEGCAASAATALGHLPDLEAAFPHEYRRLLAGFASFERGIQAHSELGDFHGALELCERAMALGLGAHYEAKRDSLEWAR
;
A
#
# COMPACT_ATOMS: atom_id res chain seq x y z
N MET A 1 42.38 12.65 15.01
CA MET A 1 41.75 12.63 13.68
C MET A 1 40.31 12.24 13.82
N ALA A 2 39.41 13.12 13.49
CA ALA A 2 37.99 12.81 13.58
C ALA A 2 37.65 11.69 12.57
N LYS A 3 37.23 10.56 13.08
CA LYS A 3 36.65 9.53 12.23
C LYS A 3 35.46 10.14 11.52
N ARG A 4 35.47 10.11 10.19
CA ARG A 4 34.26 10.37 9.43
C ARG A 4 33.21 9.42 9.94
N SER A 5 32.18 9.96 10.57
CA SER A 5 31.02 9.15 10.89
C SER A 5 30.41 8.72 9.59
N GLU A 6 30.52 7.44 9.25
CA GLU A 6 29.72 6.88 8.18
C GLU A 6 28.25 7.06 8.53
N PRO A 7 27.39 7.45 7.54
CA PRO A 7 25.98 7.52 7.82
C PRO A 7 25.50 6.15 8.30
N ILE A 8 24.86 6.12 9.46
CA ILE A 8 24.29 4.91 10.02
C ILE A 8 23.25 4.41 9.02
N ARG A 9 23.53 3.28 8.40
CA ARG A 9 22.58 2.64 7.50
C ARG A 9 21.46 2.03 8.34
N LYS A 10 20.26 2.56 8.17
CA LYS A 10 19.08 1.99 8.79
C LYS A 10 18.76 0.65 8.13
N SER A 11 18.33 -0.31 8.93
CA SER A 11 17.81 -1.56 8.43
C SER A 11 16.49 -1.31 7.69
N VAL A 12 16.09 -2.25 6.84
CA VAL A 12 14.80 -2.16 6.14
C VAL A 12 13.64 -2.03 7.14
N LYS A 13 13.72 -2.76 8.26
CA LYS A 13 12.71 -2.67 9.32
C LYS A 13 12.64 -1.28 9.94
N GLU A 14 13.80 -0.67 10.23
CA GLU A 14 13.85 0.68 10.80
C GLU A 14 13.26 1.72 9.83
N ILE A 15 13.57 1.59 8.55
CA ILE A 15 13.01 2.48 7.51
C ILE A 15 11.49 2.32 7.45
N LEU A 16 11.01 1.08 7.51
CA LEU A 16 9.58 0.79 7.51
C LEU A 16 8.90 1.37 8.76
N ASP A 17 9.47 1.14 9.94
CA ASP A 17 8.91 1.64 11.20
C ASP A 17 8.85 3.17 11.22
N ASP A 18 9.88 3.84 10.72
CA ASP A 18 9.92 5.30 10.60
C ASP A 18 8.83 5.82 9.66
N LEU A 19 8.65 5.14 8.53
CA LEU A 19 7.62 5.50 7.56
C LEU A 19 6.22 5.38 8.17
N VAL A 20 5.95 4.26 8.82
CA VAL A 20 4.64 4.00 9.42
C VAL A 20 4.36 5.01 10.54
N ALA A 21 5.33 5.26 11.40
CA ALA A 21 5.17 6.23 12.50
C ALA A 21 4.93 7.65 11.97
N GLY A 22 5.71 8.08 10.98
CA GLY A 22 5.56 9.40 10.38
C GLY A 22 4.23 9.55 9.64
N HIS A 23 3.79 8.50 8.97
CA HIS A 23 2.48 8.48 8.31
C HIS A 23 1.33 8.58 9.33
N GLN A 24 1.40 7.82 10.43
CA GLN A 24 0.37 7.89 11.47
C GLN A 24 0.22 9.30 12.02
N GLU A 25 1.34 9.98 12.27
CA GLU A 25 1.33 11.36 12.75
C GLU A 25 0.74 12.30 11.70
N ALA A 26 1.18 12.20 10.45
CA ALA A 26 0.69 13.04 9.37
C ALA A 26 -0.82 12.83 9.09
N ALA A 27 -1.30 11.61 9.25
CA ALA A 27 -2.69 11.25 8.99
C ALA A 27 -3.69 11.93 9.93
N TYR A 28 -3.25 12.39 11.09
CA TYR A 28 -4.10 13.21 11.96
C TYR A 28 -4.54 14.51 11.29
N GLY A 29 -3.77 15.01 10.34
CA GLY A 29 -4.11 16.18 9.54
C GLY A 29 -5.00 15.90 8.34
N GLY A 30 -5.43 14.66 8.16
CA GLY A 30 -6.27 14.23 7.05
C GLY A 30 -5.49 13.60 5.89
N PRO A 31 -6.20 13.14 4.84
CA PRO A 31 -5.57 12.44 3.72
C PRO A 31 -4.58 13.30 2.94
N GLU A 32 -4.83 14.58 2.80
CA GLU A 32 -3.92 15.50 2.10
C GLU A 32 -2.57 15.60 2.82
N ALA A 33 -2.59 15.72 4.15
CA ALA A 33 -1.38 15.76 4.97
C ALA A 33 -0.62 14.43 4.88
N ALA A 34 -1.32 13.31 4.91
CA ALA A 34 -0.73 11.99 4.77
C ALA A 34 -0.03 11.84 3.41
N LEU A 35 -0.69 12.27 2.32
CA LEU A 35 -0.11 12.22 0.97
C LEU A 35 1.12 13.11 0.84
N LYS A 36 1.08 14.29 1.44
CA LYS A 36 2.22 15.20 1.44
C LYS A 36 3.44 14.57 2.12
N TYR A 37 3.22 13.93 3.26
CA TYR A 37 4.27 13.22 3.99
C TYR A 37 4.87 12.10 3.14
N LEU A 38 4.03 11.27 2.53
CA LEU A 38 4.47 10.15 1.71
C LEU A 38 5.27 10.62 0.48
N ARG A 39 4.79 11.64 -0.21
CA ARG A 39 5.49 12.22 -1.37
C ARG A 39 6.85 12.77 -0.98
N ARG A 40 6.94 13.49 0.14
CA ARG A 40 8.22 13.99 0.66
C ARG A 40 9.18 12.86 0.99
N THR A 41 8.67 11.76 1.54
CA THR A 41 9.49 10.60 1.86
C THR A 41 10.13 10.03 0.60
N PHE A 42 9.37 9.90 -0.50
CA PHE A 42 9.92 9.45 -1.77
C PHE A 42 10.96 10.42 -2.33
N GLU A 43 10.73 11.73 -2.21
CA GLU A 43 11.66 12.74 -2.73
C GLU A 43 12.96 12.82 -1.92
N ASN A 44 12.87 12.75 -0.59
CA ASN A 44 13.99 13.03 0.30
C ASN A 44 14.86 11.81 0.61
N GLN A 45 14.34 10.61 0.49
CA GLN A 45 15.04 9.39 0.88
C GLN A 45 15.74 8.69 -0.28
N GLY A 46 15.77 9.30 -1.46
CA GLY A 46 16.32 8.65 -2.62
C GLY A 46 15.58 7.36 -2.97
N SER A 47 16.30 6.26 -3.08
CA SER A 47 15.69 4.97 -3.41
C SER A 47 15.30 4.22 -2.14
N LEU A 48 13.99 4.14 -1.86
CA LEU A 48 13.47 3.29 -0.79
C LEU A 48 13.62 1.82 -1.18
N PRO A 49 13.88 0.91 -0.20
CA PRO A 49 13.80 -0.53 -0.46
C PRO A 49 12.42 -0.91 -1.02
N ASN A 50 12.38 -1.87 -1.92
CA ASN A 50 11.12 -2.29 -2.56
C ASN A 50 10.08 -2.79 -1.55
N ALA A 51 10.51 -3.46 -0.47
CA ALA A 51 9.61 -3.87 0.59
C ALA A 51 8.94 -2.67 1.27
N VAL A 52 9.68 -1.58 1.48
CA VAL A 52 9.14 -0.34 2.05
C VAL A 52 8.23 0.36 1.05
N LYS A 53 8.57 0.32 -0.23
CA LYS A 53 7.69 0.86 -1.29
C LYS A 53 6.33 0.19 -1.31
N ALA A 54 6.26 -1.12 -1.06
CA ALA A 54 5.00 -1.83 -0.96
C ALA A 54 4.08 -1.17 0.08
N VAL A 55 4.60 -0.94 1.27
CA VAL A 55 3.83 -0.32 2.36
C VAL A 55 3.53 1.14 2.06
N ALA A 56 4.49 1.90 1.55
CA ALA A 56 4.30 3.31 1.24
C ALA A 56 3.19 3.51 0.19
N HIS A 57 3.20 2.72 -0.88
CA HIS A 57 2.15 2.82 -1.90
C HIS A 57 0.80 2.32 -1.38
N ASP A 58 0.78 1.34 -0.49
CA ASP A 58 -0.44 0.91 0.18
C ASP A 58 -1.06 2.05 1.00
N LEU A 59 -0.24 2.75 1.78
CA LEU A 59 -0.69 3.91 2.54
C LEU A 59 -1.17 5.04 1.62
N MET A 60 -0.49 5.24 0.49
CA MET A 60 -0.93 6.23 -0.52
C MET A 60 -2.29 5.87 -1.11
N ALA A 61 -2.50 4.60 -1.44
CA ALA A 61 -3.77 4.15 -2.00
C ALA A 61 -4.93 4.46 -1.05
N ASP A 62 -4.75 4.18 0.24
CA ASP A 62 -5.77 4.48 1.25
C ASP A 62 -6.05 5.97 1.37
N ALA A 63 -5.00 6.80 1.44
CA ALA A 63 -5.16 8.25 1.52
C ALA A 63 -5.82 8.83 0.27
N GLN A 64 -5.44 8.35 -0.92
CA GLN A 64 -6.04 8.77 -2.17
C GLN A 64 -7.52 8.39 -2.26
N ALA A 65 -7.89 7.21 -1.77
CA ALA A 65 -9.29 6.79 -1.68
C ALA A 65 -10.08 7.74 -0.78
N GLN A 66 -9.54 8.10 0.37
CA GLN A 66 -10.17 9.06 1.29
C GLN A 66 -10.36 10.44 0.65
N ALA A 67 -9.43 10.83 -0.23
CA ALA A 67 -9.50 12.11 -0.95
C ALA A 67 -10.36 12.04 -2.22
N GLY A 68 -10.86 10.86 -2.58
CA GLY A 68 -11.65 10.68 -3.79
C GLY A 68 -10.83 10.63 -5.08
N ASP A 69 -9.53 10.48 -4.99
CA ASP A 69 -8.64 10.33 -6.14
C ASP A 69 -8.56 8.85 -6.54
N TRP A 70 -9.55 8.40 -7.28
CA TRP A 70 -9.69 6.99 -7.64
C TRP A 70 -8.62 6.53 -8.63
N GLU A 71 -8.24 7.37 -9.58
CA GLU A 71 -7.16 7.03 -10.52
C GLU A 71 -5.83 6.85 -9.80
N GLY A 72 -5.49 7.79 -8.91
CA GLY A 72 -4.29 7.69 -8.08
C GLY A 72 -4.34 6.48 -7.17
N CYS A 73 -5.48 6.21 -6.55
CA CYS A 73 -5.70 5.06 -5.69
C CYS A 73 -5.45 3.74 -6.43
N ALA A 74 -6.03 3.59 -7.62
CA ALA A 74 -5.84 2.38 -8.42
C ALA A 74 -4.38 2.17 -8.79
N ALA A 75 -3.68 3.24 -9.18
CA ALA A 75 -2.27 3.17 -9.53
C ALA A 75 -1.39 2.81 -8.33
N SER A 76 -1.62 3.45 -7.19
CA SER A 76 -0.87 3.17 -5.96
C SER A 76 -1.10 1.75 -5.46
N ALA A 77 -2.36 1.28 -5.49
CA ALA A 77 -2.69 -0.09 -5.11
C ALA A 77 -1.97 -1.10 -6.00
N ALA A 78 -1.97 -0.89 -7.31
CA ALA A 78 -1.27 -1.76 -8.26
C ALA A 78 0.23 -1.81 -7.97
N THR A 79 0.84 -0.66 -7.70
CA THR A 79 2.27 -0.58 -7.37
C THR A 79 2.57 -1.31 -6.07
N ALA A 80 1.76 -1.10 -5.03
CA ALA A 80 1.92 -1.78 -3.75
C ALA A 80 1.86 -3.30 -3.92
N LEU A 81 0.86 -3.78 -4.64
CA LEU A 81 0.67 -5.21 -4.86
C LEU A 81 1.78 -5.82 -5.74
N GLY A 82 2.36 -5.03 -6.63
CA GLY A 82 3.51 -5.44 -7.43
C GLY A 82 4.77 -5.68 -6.62
N HIS A 83 4.88 -5.10 -5.44
CA HIS A 83 6.01 -5.28 -4.53
C HIS A 83 5.78 -6.33 -3.44
N LEU A 84 4.67 -7.08 -3.48
CA LEU A 84 4.42 -8.12 -2.47
C LEU A 84 5.52 -9.18 -2.40
N PRO A 85 6.11 -9.66 -3.52
CA PRO A 85 7.24 -10.58 -3.43
C PRO A 85 8.44 -10.00 -2.67
N ASP A 86 8.71 -8.71 -2.85
CA ASP A 86 9.79 -8.01 -2.13
C ASP A 86 9.49 -7.91 -0.65
N LEU A 87 8.22 -7.67 -0.30
CA LEU A 87 7.77 -7.61 1.09
C LEU A 87 7.95 -8.96 1.78
N GLU A 88 7.54 -10.04 1.12
CA GLU A 88 7.70 -11.39 1.63
C GLU A 88 9.18 -11.76 1.83
N ALA A 89 10.03 -11.41 0.85
CA ALA A 89 11.46 -11.68 0.91
C ALA A 89 12.14 -10.95 2.07
N ALA A 90 11.75 -9.69 2.32
CA ALA A 90 12.34 -8.87 3.39
C ALA A 90 11.81 -9.24 4.78
N PHE A 91 10.55 -9.66 4.87
CA PHE A 91 9.86 -9.93 6.13
C PHE A 91 9.12 -11.28 6.08
N PRO A 92 9.84 -12.40 5.91
CA PRO A 92 9.18 -13.70 5.69
C PRO A 92 8.31 -14.16 6.87
N HIS A 93 8.70 -13.84 8.11
CA HIS A 93 7.95 -14.23 9.30
C HIS A 93 6.76 -13.32 9.60
N GLU A 94 6.80 -12.09 9.12
CA GLU A 94 5.80 -11.07 9.39
C GLU A 94 4.86 -10.83 8.19
N TYR A 95 5.17 -11.45 7.07
CA TYR A 95 4.50 -11.18 5.79
C TYR A 95 2.97 -11.32 5.88
N ARG A 96 2.48 -12.40 6.45
CA ARG A 96 1.02 -12.64 6.54
C ARG A 96 0.34 -11.55 7.39
N ARG A 97 0.98 -11.14 8.46
CA ARG A 97 0.45 -10.06 9.31
C ARG A 97 0.45 -8.72 8.57
N LEU A 98 1.54 -8.41 7.88
CA LEU A 98 1.64 -7.18 7.09
C LEU A 98 0.61 -7.16 5.98
N LEU A 99 0.48 -8.26 5.25
CA LEU A 99 -0.48 -8.39 4.16
C LEU A 99 -1.93 -8.23 4.65
N ALA A 100 -2.26 -8.79 5.81
CA ALA A 100 -3.59 -8.66 6.40
C ALA A 100 -3.95 -7.20 6.71
N GLY A 101 -2.96 -6.35 6.95
CA GLY A 101 -3.16 -4.92 7.20
C GLY A 101 -3.20 -4.05 5.93
N PHE A 102 -2.96 -4.63 4.76
CA PHE A 102 -2.97 -3.88 3.50
C PHE A 102 -4.38 -3.44 3.12
N ALA A 103 -4.49 -2.18 2.71
CA ALA A 103 -5.72 -1.59 2.20
C ALA A 103 -5.85 -1.73 0.67
N SER A 104 -4.78 -2.09 -0.03
CA SER A 104 -4.70 -2.05 -1.50
C SER A 104 -5.73 -2.92 -2.21
N PHE A 105 -6.09 -4.07 -1.66
CA PHE A 105 -7.12 -4.90 -2.28
C PHE A 105 -8.49 -4.23 -2.18
N GLU A 106 -8.91 -3.83 -0.98
CA GLU A 106 -10.21 -3.17 -0.79
C GLU A 106 -10.29 -1.84 -1.51
N ARG A 107 -9.27 -1.00 -1.34
CA ARG A 107 -9.23 0.32 -1.98
C ARG A 107 -9.08 0.23 -3.49
N GLY A 108 -8.29 -0.73 -3.97
CA GLY A 108 -8.15 -0.99 -5.40
C GLY A 108 -9.47 -1.46 -6.04
N ILE A 109 -10.18 -2.36 -5.39
CA ILE A 109 -11.50 -2.82 -5.83
C ILE A 109 -12.47 -1.63 -5.87
N GLN A 110 -12.49 -0.82 -4.82
CA GLN A 110 -13.31 0.38 -4.75
C GLN A 110 -12.97 1.35 -5.89
N ALA A 111 -11.69 1.62 -6.11
CA ALA A 111 -11.23 2.54 -7.15
C ALA A 111 -11.64 2.07 -8.54
N HIS A 112 -11.40 0.81 -8.85
CA HIS A 112 -11.81 0.25 -10.16
C HIS A 112 -13.32 0.32 -10.33
N SER A 113 -14.10 0.05 -9.29
CA SER A 113 -15.56 0.14 -9.33
C SER A 113 -16.02 1.57 -9.59
N GLU A 114 -15.43 2.56 -8.89
CA GLU A 114 -15.75 3.98 -9.09
C GLU A 114 -15.38 4.46 -10.49
N LEU A 115 -14.35 3.90 -11.09
CA LEU A 115 -13.92 4.21 -12.45
C LEU A 115 -14.71 3.43 -13.52
N GLY A 116 -15.62 2.56 -13.12
CA GLY A 116 -16.39 1.70 -14.04
C GLY A 116 -15.61 0.51 -14.58
N ASP A 117 -14.45 0.22 -14.04
CA ASP A 117 -13.60 -0.92 -14.44
C ASP A 117 -13.91 -2.15 -13.56
N PHE A 118 -15.07 -2.76 -13.81
CA PHE A 118 -15.50 -3.93 -13.03
C PHE A 118 -14.62 -5.16 -13.26
N HIS A 119 -14.01 -5.25 -14.44
CA HIS A 119 -13.06 -6.33 -14.74
C HIS A 119 -11.82 -6.26 -13.86
N GLY A 120 -11.22 -5.06 -13.73
CA GLY A 120 -10.10 -4.83 -12.83
C GLY A 120 -10.45 -5.09 -11.38
N ALA A 121 -11.65 -4.67 -10.95
CA ALA A 121 -12.14 -4.95 -9.60
C ALA A 121 -12.26 -6.46 -9.34
N LEU A 122 -12.80 -7.22 -10.30
CA LEU A 122 -12.91 -8.68 -10.20
C LEU A 122 -11.56 -9.36 -10.08
N GLU A 123 -10.59 -8.94 -10.87
CA GLU A 123 -9.23 -9.50 -10.81
C GLU A 123 -8.62 -9.35 -9.42
N LEU A 124 -8.81 -8.18 -8.80
CA LEU A 124 -8.33 -7.95 -7.43
C LEU A 124 -9.06 -8.81 -6.40
N CYS A 125 -10.38 -8.99 -6.55
CA CYS A 125 -11.14 -9.90 -5.69
C CYS A 125 -10.60 -11.32 -5.76
N GLU A 126 -10.41 -11.82 -6.96
CA GLU A 126 -9.90 -13.18 -7.18
C GLU A 126 -8.50 -13.36 -6.61
N ARG A 127 -7.65 -12.35 -6.80
CA ARG A 127 -6.29 -12.36 -6.24
C ARG A 127 -6.32 -12.36 -4.71
N ALA A 128 -7.16 -11.56 -4.08
CA ALA A 128 -7.32 -11.53 -2.63
C ALA A 128 -7.83 -12.87 -2.10
N MET A 129 -8.78 -13.50 -2.80
CA MET A 129 -9.29 -14.82 -2.45
C MET A 129 -8.19 -15.89 -2.53
N ALA A 130 -7.39 -15.86 -3.60
CA ALA A 130 -6.27 -16.78 -3.78
C ALA A 130 -5.23 -16.65 -2.66
N LEU A 131 -5.07 -15.46 -2.11
CA LEU A 131 -4.17 -15.20 -0.98
C LEU A 131 -4.79 -15.51 0.38
N GLY A 132 -6.08 -15.87 0.42
CA GLY A 132 -6.76 -16.21 1.66
C GLY A 132 -7.03 -15.04 2.58
N LEU A 133 -7.29 -13.86 2.04
CA LEU A 133 -7.40 -12.61 2.81
C LEU A 133 -8.77 -12.37 3.47
N GLY A 134 -9.75 -13.20 3.19
CA GLY A 134 -11.03 -13.12 3.86
C GLY A 134 -12.20 -13.54 2.98
N ALA A 135 -13.23 -14.08 3.62
CA ALA A 135 -14.43 -14.58 2.92
C ALA A 135 -15.26 -13.45 2.28
N HIS A 136 -15.12 -12.22 2.78
CA HIS A 136 -15.87 -11.07 2.23
C HIS A 136 -15.52 -10.75 0.77
N TYR A 137 -14.34 -11.17 0.29
CA TYR A 137 -13.98 -10.98 -1.12
C TYR A 137 -14.83 -11.84 -2.05
N GLU A 138 -15.27 -12.99 -1.60
CA GLU A 138 -16.19 -13.83 -2.37
C GLU A 138 -17.53 -13.13 -2.60
N ALA A 139 -18.08 -12.50 -1.55
CA ALA A 139 -19.30 -11.71 -1.65
C ALA A 139 -19.11 -10.50 -2.58
N LYS A 140 -17.98 -9.83 -2.50
CA LYS A 140 -17.66 -8.72 -3.42
C LYS A 140 -17.58 -9.19 -4.86
N ARG A 141 -16.94 -10.32 -5.12
CA ARG A 141 -16.85 -10.92 -6.45
C ARG A 141 -18.24 -11.15 -7.02
N ASP A 142 -19.10 -11.77 -6.25
CA ASP A 142 -20.46 -12.08 -6.69
C ASP A 142 -21.25 -10.81 -7.03
N SER A 143 -21.12 -9.76 -6.19
CA SER A 143 -21.75 -8.46 -6.45
C SER A 143 -21.22 -7.81 -7.73
N LEU A 144 -19.93 -7.90 -7.99
CA LEU A 144 -19.31 -7.32 -9.18
C LEU A 144 -19.70 -8.07 -10.46
N GLU A 145 -19.87 -9.38 -10.38
CA GLU A 145 -20.35 -10.18 -11.51
C GLU A 145 -21.76 -9.79 -11.90
N TRP A 146 -22.61 -9.43 -10.93
CA TRP A 146 -23.94 -8.92 -11.17
C TRP A 146 -23.93 -7.53 -11.83
N ALA A 147 -22.94 -6.70 -11.53
CA ALA A 147 -22.85 -5.33 -12.04
C ALA A 147 -22.33 -5.23 -13.47
N ARG A 148 -21.76 -6.31 -13.99
CA ARG A 148 -21.22 -6.35 -15.35
C ARG A 148 -22.29 -6.15 -16.40
#